data_d4809d161c5f4d6354cfd27fe1fb2faf
#
_entry.id   d4809d161c5f4d6354cfd27fe1fb2faf
#
_cell.length_a   1.000
_cell.length_b   1.000
_cell.length_c   1.000
_cell.angle_alpha   90.00
_cell.angle_beta   90.00
_cell.angle_gamma   90.00
#
_symmetry.space_group_name_H-M   'P 1'
#
loop_
_entity.id
_entity.type
_entity.pdbx_description
1 polymer ?
#
loop_
_entity_poly.entity_id
_entity_poly.type
_entity_poly.pdbx_seq_one_letter_code
_entity_poly.pdbx_strand_id
1 'polypeptide(L)'
;MDVSIIVPTYNEAPNVVELVRRISAAVVGREAEIIFVDDSTDDTPDVVRAVAASSRLPIRLIHRAEKTGGLGGAVVEGFRAAQSDTCLVMDGDLQHPPEKIPEMLDRLARADADVVVASRYAGGGTAHGLADRTRVLVSKTSTAVTKAMFPVRLRDVTDPMTGFFAVDRRAIDLATLRPQGFKILLEILARKSLRITEVPFDFADRHAGESKASFLQGGHFIAQLAALRFGKMSLFAVVGGLGAVANLFVVWALTAVGVNYVIAAVIAAELTIVGNFLLIERFVFHDMRHAASTFWWRFAKSFGFNNAEALIRIPIMALMVETWHISSVIATGITLVVAFLVRFVFHSLVVYAPRRTGARPSAARHILEEIDEQAMQPGEI
;
A
#
# COMPACT_ATOMS: atom_id res chain seq x y z
N MET A 1 14.74 -21.99 15.15
CA MET A 1 15.21 -20.81 14.38
C MET A 1 14.60 -19.57 15.01
N ASP A 2 15.45 -18.70 15.58
CA ASP A 2 14.97 -17.50 16.30
C ASP A 2 14.65 -16.34 15.36
N VAL A 3 15.41 -16.24 14.24
CA VAL A 3 15.23 -15.18 13.26
C VAL A 3 15.65 -15.59 11.85
N SER A 4 14.88 -15.16 10.84
CA SER A 4 15.26 -15.16 9.43
C SER A 4 15.59 -13.73 8.98
N ILE A 5 16.84 -13.49 8.60
CA ILE A 5 17.32 -12.18 8.15
C ILE A 5 17.23 -12.14 6.62
N ILE A 6 16.38 -11.28 6.11
CA ILE A 6 16.08 -11.14 4.67
C ILE A 6 16.89 -9.97 4.13
N VAL A 7 17.73 -10.23 3.15
CA VAL A 7 18.59 -9.24 2.51
C VAL A 7 18.29 -9.22 1.01
N PRO A 8 17.47 -8.27 0.53
CA PRO A 8 17.32 -8.06 -0.90
C PRO A 8 18.60 -7.46 -1.48
N THR A 9 19.10 -8.03 -2.59
CA THR A 9 20.33 -7.57 -3.25
C THR A 9 20.10 -7.23 -4.72
N TYR A 10 20.84 -6.22 -5.19
CA TYR A 10 20.95 -5.86 -6.59
C TYR A 10 22.32 -5.23 -6.88
N ASN A 11 23.26 -6.02 -7.41
CA ASN A 11 24.65 -5.63 -7.68
C ASN A 11 25.36 -5.12 -6.41
N GLU A 12 25.46 -6.00 -5.41
CA GLU A 12 26.03 -5.72 -4.09
C GLU A 12 27.25 -6.65 -3.76
N ALA A 13 27.84 -7.28 -4.78
CA ALA A 13 28.98 -8.20 -4.60
C ALA A 13 30.07 -7.70 -3.64
N PRO A 14 30.52 -6.42 -3.70
CA PRO A 14 31.58 -5.93 -2.81
C PRO A 14 31.18 -5.87 -1.33
N ASN A 15 29.88 -5.85 -1.03
CA ASN A 15 29.37 -5.68 0.32
C ASN A 15 29.07 -7.00 1.05
N VAL A 16 28.84 -8.11 0.30
CA VAL A 16 28.33 -9.38 0.83
C VAL A 16 29.18 -9.95 1.94
N VAL A 17 30.51 -10.01 1.74
CA VAL A 17 31.45 -10.62 2.70
C VAL A 17 31.40 -9.88 4.04
N GLU A 18 31.50 -8.57 4.03
CA GLU A 18 31.50 -7.77 5.23
C GLU A 18 30.13 -7.77 5.90
N LEU A 19 29.05 -7.74 5.13
CA LEU A 19 27.69 -7.83 5.64
C LEU A 19 27.46 -9.13 6.41
N VAL A 20 27.82 -10.28 5.83
CA VAL A 20 27.68 -11.57 6.49
C VAL A 20 28.56 -11.65 7.75
N ARG A 21 29.77 -11.12 7.71
CA ARG A 21 30.66 -11.05 8.88
C ARG A 21 30.01 -10.27 10.03
N ARG A 22 29.47 -9.08 9.74
CA ARG A 22 28.85 -8.22 10.76
C ARG A 22 27.54 -8.78 11.28
N ILE A 23 26.68 -9.33 10.39
CA ILE A 23 25.45 -10.02 10.82
C ILE A 23 25.81 -11.20 11.73
N SER A 24 26.78 -12.03 11.34
CA SER A 24 27.20 -13.19 12.14
C SER A 24 27.68 -12.80 13.52
N ALA A 25 28.39 -11.67 13.64
CA ALA A 25 28.81 -11.14 14.93
C ALA A 25 27.64 -10.62 15.77
N ALA A 26 26.65 -9.99 15.13
CA ALA A 26 25.49 -9.43 15.80
C ALA A 26 24.52 -10.49 16.36
N VAL A 27 24.45 -11.68 15.75
CA VAL A 27 23.51 -12.72 16.15
C VAL A 27 24.17 -13.88 16.93
N VAL A 28 25.36 -13.65 17.49
CA VAL A 28 26.01 -14.67 18.34
C VAL A 28 25.08 -15.09 19.48
N GLY A 29 24.94 -16.42 19.66
CA GLY A 29 24.05 -16.99 20.69
C GLY A 29 22.57 -17.08 20.30
N ARG A 30 22.21 -16.78 19.04
CA ARG A 30 20.86 -16.94 18.49
C ARG A 30 20.89 -17.93 17.31
N GLU A 31 19.82 -18.68 17.15
CA GLU A 31 19.60 -19.50 15.94
C GLU A 31 19.10 -18.62 14.82
N ALA A 32 19.95 -18.25 13.88
CA ALA A 32 19.64 -17.34 12.79
C ALA A 32 19.95 -17.95 11.41
N GLU A 33 19.21 -17.51 10.39
CA GLU A 33 19.56 -17.73 8.98
C GLU A 33 19.63 -16.39 8.24
N ILE A 34 20.38 -16.34 7.14
CA ILE A 34 20.39 -15.22 6.21
C ILE A 34 19.79 -15.70 4.88
N ILE A 35 18.81 -14.95 4.36
CA ILE A 35 18.18 -15.20 3.08
C ILE A 35 18.50 -14.05 2.15
N PHE A 36 19.42 -14.27 1.22
CA PHE A 36 19.66 -13.32 0.13
C PHE A 36 18.61 -13.55 -0.95
N VAL A 37 17.82 -12.51 -1.27
CA VAL A 37 16.90 -12.53 -2.40
C VAL A 37 17.44 -11.57 -3.45
N ASP A 38 17.99 -12.15 -4.50
CA ASP A 38 18.91 -11.47 -5.40
C ASP A 38 18.31 -11.23 -6.78
N ASP A 39 18.41 -9.98 -7.22
CA ASP A 39 18.01 -9.50 -8.54
C ASP A 39 19.21 -9.06 -9.40
N SER A 40 20.42 -9.37 -8.98
CA SER A 40 21.65 -8.88 -9.59
C SER A 40 21.86 -9.36 -11.02
N THR A 41 22.71 -8.62 -11.73
CA THR A 41 23.20 -8.94 -13.07
C THR A 41 24.73 -9.06 -13.09
N ASP A 42 25.37 -8.80 -11.95
CA ASP A 42 26.80 -8.97 -11.71
C ASP A 42 27.10 -10.32 -11.02
N ASP A 43 28.28 -10.46 -10.44
CA ASP A 43 28.75 -11.65 -9.74
C ASP A 43 28.23 -11.78 -8.29
N THR A 44 27.30 -10.95 -7.83
CA THR A 44 26.72 -11.02 -6.49
C THR A 44 26.25 -12.44 -6.11
N PRO A 45 25.51 -13.19 -6.98
CA PRO A 45 25.05 -14.53 -6.65
C PRO A 45 26.22 -15.50 -6.37
N ASP A 46 27.32 -15.36 -7.11
CA ASP A 46 28.49 -16.25 -6.95
C ASP A 46 29.24 -15.92 -5.67
N VAL A 47 29.38 -14.65 -5.31
CA VAL A 47 29.98 -14.22 -4.04
C VAL A 47 29.12 -14.73 -2.86
N VAL A 48 27.81 -14.64 -2.94
CA VAL A 48 26.89 -15.16 -1.89
C VAL A 48 27.09 -16.68 -1.73
N ARG A 49 27.16 -17.45 -2.83
CA ARG A 49 27.41 -18.92 -2.77
C ARG A 49 28.75 -19.24 -2.14
N ALA A 50 29.80 -18.49 -2.50
CA ALA A 50 31.11 -18.67 -1.93
C ALA A 50 31.17 -18.43 -0.42
N VAL A 51 30.53 -17.35 0.02
CA VAL A 51 30.43 -17.01 1.45
C VAL A 51 29.57 -18.03 2.20
N ALA A 52 28.48 -18.49 1.61
CA ALA A 52 27.61 -19.52 2.21
C ALA A 52 28.34 -20.82 2.48
N ALA A 53 29.26 -21.25 1.59
CA ALA A 53 30.04 -22.45 1.75
C ALA A 53 31.01 -22.43 2.95
N SER A 54 31.41 -21.25 3.42
CA SER A 54 32.33 -21.04 4.54
C SER A 54 31.68 -20.48 5.81
N SER A 55 30.41 -20.10 5.74
CA SER A 55 29.67 -19.48 6.85
C SER A 55 29.24 -20.51 7.90
N ARG A 56 29.29 -20.11 9.18
CA ARG A 56 28.70 -20.90 10.28
C ARG A 56 27.18 -20.73 10.35
N LEU A 57 26.65 -19.58 9.90
CA LEU A 57 25.21 -19.36 9.79
C LEU A 57 24.68 -19.99 8.49
N PRO A 58 23.50 -20.62 8.52
CA PRO A 58 22.80 -21.00 7.32
C PRO A 58 22.55 -19.79 6.43
N ILE A 59 23.07 -19.83 5.20
CA ILE A 59 22.85 -18.79 4.19
C ILE A 59 22.14 -19.42 3.02
N ARG A 60 21.03 -18.82 2.59
CA ARG A 60 20.29 -19.25 1.41
C ARG A 60 20.27 -18.12 0.38
N LEU A 61 20.45 -18.49 -0.87
CA LEU A 61 20.35 -17.60 -2.02
C LEU A 61 19.11 -17.94 -2.84
N ILE A 62 18.27 -16.96 -3.07
CA ILE A 62 17.15 -17.00 -4.01
C ILE A 62 17.47 -15.99 -5.11
N HIS A 63 18.03 -16.46 -6.22
CA HIS A 63 18.27 -15.62 -7.38
C HIS A 63 17.03 -15.64 -8.27
N ARG A 64 16.40 -14.45 -8.47
CA ARG A 64 15.12 -14.35 -9.16
C ARG A 64 15.29 -14.16 -10.66
N ALA A 65 14.74 -15.08 -11.44
CA ALA A 65 14.66 -14.93 -12.90
C ALA A 65 13.74 -13.79 -13.31
N GLU A 66 12.59 -13.66 -12.62
CA GLU A 66 11.61 -12.58 -12.81
C GLU A 66 11.65 -11.64 -11.60
N LYS A 67 11.99 -10.37 -11.83
CA LYS A 67 12.15 -9.35 -10.79
C LYS A 67 10.82 -8.67 -10.44
N THR A 68 9.72 -9.45 -10.42
CA THR A 68 8.37 -8.94 -10.17
C THR A 68 8.30 -8.22 -8.81
N GLY A 69 7.73 -7.02 -8.80
CA GLY A 69 7.60 -6.19 -7.60
C GLY A 69 8.90 -5.54 -7.11
N GLY A 70 10.01 -5.68 -7.85
CA GLY A 70 11.31 -5.09 -7.49
C GLY A 70 11.78 -5.50 -6.10
N LEU A 71 12.39 -4.56 -5.35
CA LEU A 71 12.90 -4.80 -3.99
C LEU A 71 11.79 -5.28 -3.03
N GLY A 72 10.60 -4.69 -3.09
CA GLY A 72 9.47 -5.13 -2.27
C GLY A 72 9.07 -6.58 -2.57
N GLY A 73 9.07 -6.97 -3.86
CA GLY A 73 8.84 -8.36 -4.27
C GLY A 73 9.90 -9.31 -3.73
N ALA A 74 11.18 -8.91 -3.72
CA ALA A 74 12.27 -9.68 -3.13
C ALA A 74 12.03 -9.92 -1.64
N VAL A 75 11.63 -8.90 -0.89
CA VAL A 75 11.34 -9.05 0.54
C VAL A 75 10.15 -9.99 0.78
N VAL A 76 9.08 -9.89 -0.01
CA VAL A 76 7.91 -10.80 0.12
C VAL A 76 8.32 -12.25 -0.16
N GLU A 77 9.19 -12.49 -1.14
CA GLU A 77 9.73 -13.83 -1.40
C GLU A 77 10.60 -14.33 -0.25
N GLY A 78 11.43 -13.46 0.32
CA GLY A 78 12.18 -13.75 1.55
C GLY A 78 11.27 -14.14 2.71
N PHE A 79 10.17 -13.43 2.95
CA PHE A 79 9.17 -13.78 3.96
C PHE A 79 8.55 -15.17 3.73
N ARG A 80 8.25 -15.52 2.47
CA ARG A 80 7.71 -16.85 2.13
C ARG A 80 8.73 -17.96 2.37
N ALA A 81 10.00 -17.68 2.13
CA ALA A 81 11.09 -18.61 2.29
C ALA A 81 11.58 -18.75 3.75
N ALA A 82 11.28 -17.79 4.62
CA ALA A 82 11.73 -17.72 6.00
C ALA A 82 11.29 -18.94 6.82
N GLN A 83 12.21 -19.50 7.59
CA GLN A 83 11.96 -20.62 8.52
C GLN A 83 11.46 -20.13 9.87
N SER A 84 11.83 -18.91 10.28
CA SER A 84 11.35 -18.28 11.49
C SER A 84 10.09 -17.44 11.24
N ASP A 85 9.23 -17.32 12.26
CA ASP A 85 8.16 -16.34 12.26
C ASP A 85 8.68 -14.92 12.55
N THR A 86 9.81 -14.80 13.26
CA THR A 86 10.53 -13.54 13.42
C THR A 86 11.37 -13.28 12.19
N CYS A 87 11.01 -12.28 11.41
CA CYS A 87 11.75 -11.87 10.22
C CYS A 87 12.35 -10.48 10.43
N LEU A 88 13.59 -10.31 9.99
CA LEU A 88 14.26 -9.02 9.95
C LEU A 88 14.66 -8.72 8.51
N VAL A 89 14.35 -7.51 8.05
CA VAL A 89 14.72 -7.02 6.72
C VAL A 89 15.79 -5.96 6.85
N MET A 90 16.81 -6.00 6.01
CA MET A 90 17.83 -4.97 5.90
C MET A 90 18.43 -4.93 4.50
N ASP A 91 18.89 -3.74 4.07
CA ASP A 91 19.56 -3.59 2.77
C ASP A 91 20.98 -4.17 2.78
N GLY A 92 21.47 -4.55 1.58
CA GLY A 92 22.77 -5.20 1.40
C GLY A 92 23.98 -4.25 1.38
N ASP A 93 23.77 -2.92 1.45
CA ASP A 93 24.79 -1.89 1.20
C ASP A 93 25.54 -1.40 2.47
N LEU A 94 25.28 -2.04 3.63
CA LEU A 94 25.86 -1.72 4.93
C LEU A 94 25.49 -0.33 5.50
N GLN A 95 24.54 0.38 4.89
CA GLN A 95 24.01 1.62 5.47
C GLN A 95 23.13 1.35 6.71
N HIS A 96 22.59 0.14 6.83
CA HIS A 96 21.90 -0.38 7.99
C HIS A 96 22.88 -1.13 8.91
N PRO A 97 23.18 -0.65 10.12
CA PRO A 97 24.18 -1.28 11.00
C PRO A 97 23.65 -2.61 11.56
N PRO A 98 24.27 -3.77 11.23
CA PRO A 98 23.85 -5.06 11.77
C PRO A 98 23.91 -5.15 13.30
N GLU A 99 24.68 -4.29 13.94
CA GLU A 99 24.84 -4.18 15.40
C GLU A 99 23.53 -3.81 16.11
N LYS A 100 22.54 -3.27 15.35
CA LYS A 100 21.21 -2.96 15.88
C LYS A 100 20.26 -4.17 15.89
N ILE A 101 20.62 -5.26 15.23
CA ILE A 101 19.78 -6.47 15.14
C ILE A 101 19.41 -6.99 16.54
N PRO A 102 20.32 -7.18 17.49
CA PRO A 102 19.96 -7.67 18.83
C PRO A 102 18.91 -6.83 19.53
N GLU A 103 19.07 -5.49 19.51
CA GLU A 103 18.14 -4.56 20.14
C GLU A 103 16.73 -4.65 19.51
N MET A 104 16.67 -4.77 18.17
CA MET A 104 15.40 -4.89 17.45
C MET A 104 14.69 -6.22 17.79
N LEU A 105 15.42 -7.32 17.83
CA LEU A 105 14.88 -8.63 18.18
C LEU A 105 14.40 -8.69 19.64
N ASP A 106 15.14 -8.08 20.58
CA ASP A 106 14.75 -8.01 21.97
C ASP A 106 13.48 -7.16 22.19
N ARG A 107 13.31 -6.10 21.39
CA ARG A 107 12.08 -5.30 21.39
C ARG A 107 10.90 -6.11 20.85
N LEU A 108 11.08 -6.84 19.75
CA LEU A 108 10.02 -7.65 19.17
C LEU A 108 9.62 -8.81 20.12
N ALA A 109 10.59 -9.43 20.79
CA ALA A 109 10.37 -10.55 21.71
C ALA A 109 9.58 -10.17 22.98
N ARG A 110 9.53 -8.89 23.37
CA ARG A 110 8.74 -8.41 24.53
C ARG A 110 7.23 -8.47 24.31
N ALA A 111 6.78 -8.95 23.15
CA ALA A 111 5.37 -9.20 22.79
C ALA A 111 4.44 -7.98 22.84
N ASP A 112 4.96 -6.77 22.93
CA ASP A 112 4.22 -5.50 22.89
C ASP A 112 4.23 -4.84 21.51
N ALA A 113 4.99 -5.39 20.56
CA ALA A 113 5.10 -4.94 19.17
C ALA A 113 4.92 -6.09 18.18
N ASP A 114 4.26 -5.81 17.06
CA ASP A 114 4.17 -6.68 15.90
C ASP A 114 5.27 -6.35 14.87
N VAL A 115 5.74 -5.09 14.90
CA VAL A 115 6.81 -4.56 14.04
C VAL A 115 7.74 -3.66 14.86
N VAL A 116 9.03 -3.84 14.68
CA VAL A 116 10.07 -2.94 15.21
C VAL A 116 10.74 -2.26 14.02
N VAL A 117 10.64 -0.95 13.94
CA VAL A 117 11.17 -0.11 12.88
C VAL A 117 12.48 0.53 13.32
N ALA A 118 13.57 0.28 12.59
CA ALA A 118 14.79 1.08 12.77
C ALA A 118 14.57 2.45 12.11
N SER A 119 14.59 3.51 12.93
CA SER A 119 14.25 4.86 12.49
C SER A 119 15.45 5.80 12.53
N ARG A 120 15.66 6.52 11.43
CA ARG A 120 16.63 7.63 11.33
C ARG A 120 16.15 8.90 12.02
N TYR A 121 14.86 8.97 12.33
CA TYR A 121 14.16 10.16 12.82
C TYR A 121 13.62 10.01 14.24
N ALA A 122 13.70 8.81 14.84
CA ALA A 122 13.44 8.62 16.26
C ALA A 122 14.54 9.28 17.11
N GLY A 123 14.23 9.62 18.37
CA GLY A 123 15.16 10.33 19.23
C GLY A 123 16.54 9.68 19.35
N GLY A 124 17.57 10.34 18.86
CA GLY A 124 18.95 9.84 18.80
C GLY A 124 19.36 9.20 17.47
N GLY A 125 18.46 9.01 16.51
CA GLY A 125 18.80 8.54 15.17
C GLY A 125 19.33 9.66 14.28
N THR A 126 20.17 9.31 13.29
CA THR A 126 20.72 10.29 12.33
C THR A 126 20.59 9.79 10.89
N ALA A 127 20.45 10.75 9.99
CA ALA A 127 20.38 10.52 8.55
C ALA A 127 21.67 10.98 7.83
N HIS A 128 22.83 10.92 8.51
CA HIS A 128 24.10 11.42 7.98
C HIS A 128 24.55 10.76 6.68
N GLY A 129 24.28 9.47 6.47
CA GLY A 129 24.59 8.75 5.23
C GLY A 129 23.73 9.13 4.01
N LEU A 130 22.84 10.10 4.15
CA LEU A 130 22.20 10.73 2.99
C LEU A 130 23.14 11.82 2.45
N ALA A 131 23.83 11.49 1.39
CA ALA A 131 24.96 12.24 0.83
C ALA A 131 24.67 13.70 0.41
N ASP A 132 23.40 14.19 0.48
CA ASP A 132 23.05 15.55 0.03
C ASP A 132 21.86 16.11 0.81
N ARG A 133 21.89 17.43 1.10
CA ARG A 133 20.78 18.16 1.75
C ARG A 133 19.47 18.05 1.00
N THR A 134 19.51 17.98 -0.34
CA THR A 134 18.32 17.77 -1.17
C THR A 134 17.69 16.41 -0.91
N ARG A 135 18.46 15.35 -0.72
CA ARG A 135 17.97 14.00 -0.39
C ARG A 135 17.35 13.96 1.00
N VAL A 136 17.93 14.66 1.96
CA VAL A 136 17.33 14.80 3.31
C VAL A 136 15.97 15.50 3.23
N LEU A 137 15.89 16.60 2.45
CA LEU A 137 14.63 17.34 2.24
C LEU A 137 13.59 16.47 1.54
N VAL A 138 13.96 15.78 0.46
CA VAL A 138 13.07 14.85 -0.27
C VAL A 138 12.58 13.75 0.65
N SER A 139 13.46 13.14 1.45
CA SER A 139 13.09 12.10 2.41
C SER A 139 12.11 12.60 3.46
N LYS A 140 12.36 13.76 4.08
CA LYS A 140 11.47 14.37 5.07
C LYS A 140 10.11 14.77 4.46
N THR A 141 10.12 15.37 3.27
CA THR A 141 8.88 15.75 2.57
C THR A 141 8.06 14.52 2.19
N SER A 142 8.71 13.49 1.63
CA SER A 142 8.05 12.22 1.30
C SER A 142 7.45 11.56 2.56
N THR A 143 8.17 11.56 3.68
CA THR A 143 7.66 11.07 4.96
C THR A 143 6.45 11.88 5.44
N ALA A 144 6.51 13.20 5.36
CA ALA A 144 5.40 14.07 5.77
C ALA A 144 4.16 13.84 4.91
N VAL A 145 4.31 13.75 3.57
CA VAL A 145 3.22 13.44 2.65
C VAL A 145 2.63 12.06 2.96
N THR A 146 3.47 11.06 3.14
CA THR A 146 3.04 9.70 3.49
C THR A 146 2.22 9.67 4.78
N LYS A 147 2.72 10.33 5.85
CA LYS A 147 1.99 10.43 7.13
C LYS A 147 0.68 11.19 6.99
N ALA A 148 0.63 12.24 6.17
CA ALA A 148 -0.60 12.98 5.89
C ALA A 148 -1.64 12.13 5.14
N MET A 149 -1.19 11.21 4.29
CA MET A 149 -2.08 10.28 3.58
C MET A 149 -2.58 9.13 4.47
N PHE A 150 -1.84 8.73 5.50
CA PHE A 150 -2.20 7.65 6.43
C PHE A 150 -2.12 8.13 7.89
N PRO A 151 -2.92 9.12 8.30
CA PRO A 151 -2.76 9.80 9.59
C PRO A 151 -3.03 8.90 10.80
N VAL A 152 -3.85 7.87 10.64
CA VAL A 152 -4.17 6.90 11.71
C VAL A 152 -3.12 5.80 11.77
N ARG A 153 -2.79 5.19 10.63
CA ARG A 153 -1.90 4.03 10.54
C ARG A 153 -0.43 4.35 10.84
N LEU A 154 0.02 5.56 10.43
CA LEU A 154 1.41 5.98 10.56
C LEU A 154 1.62 7.04 11.65
N ARG A 155 0.66 7.20 12.56
CA ARG A 155 0.70 8.21 13.61
C ARG A 155 1.99 8.11 14.44
N ASP A 156 2.29 6.90 14.88
CA ASP A 156 3.33 6.61 15.85
C ASP A 156 4.65 6.13 15.19
N VAL A 157 4.77 6.29 13.86
CA VAL A 157 5.96 5.91 13.09
C VAL A 157 6.65 7.16 12.57
N THR A 158 7.94 7.32 12.88
CA THR A 158 8.73 8.45 12.39
C THR A 158 9.40 8.18 11.05
N ASP A 159 9.72 6.90 10.74
CA ASP A 159 10.37 6.49 9.49
C ASP A 159 9.64 5.31 8.81
N PRO A 160 8.46 5.52 8.23
CA PRO A 160 7.67 4.45 7.61
C PRO A 160 8.26 3.92 6.29
N MET A 161 9.36 4.52 5.82
CA MET A 161 9.97 4.20 4.54
C MET A 161 11.37 3.58 4.67
N THR A 162 11.81 3.25 5.87
CA THR A 162 13.09 2.56 6.07
C THR A 162 13.05 1.15 5.49
N GLY A 163 14.19 0.65 5.01
CA GLY A 163 14.40 -0.74 4.64
C GLY A 163 14.86 -1.63 5.80
N PHE A 164 14.97 -1.06 7.04
CA PHE A 164 15.47 -1.77 8.20
C PHE A 164 14.39 -1.94 9.26
N PHE A 165 13.84 -3.13 9.37
CA PHE A 165 12.76 -3.43 10.33
C PHE A 165 12.71 -4.92 10.66
N ALA A 166 12.19 -5.24 11.85
CA ALA A 166 11.86 -6.60 12.26
C ALA A 166 10.35 -6.75 12.41
N VAL A 167 9.81 -7.91 12.07
CA VAL A 167 8.37 -8.18 12.09
C VAL A 167 8.06 -9.60 12.52
N ASP A 168 6.99 -9.79 13.29
CA ASP A 168 6.35 -11.10 13.43
C ASP A 168 5.56 -11.38 12.13
N ARG A 169 6.05 -12.33 11.33
CA ARG A 169 5.42 -12.70 10.06
C ARG A 169 3.95 -13.12 10.19
N ARG A 170 3.55 -13.65 11.34
CA ARG A 170 2.16 -14.04 11.62
C ARG A 170 1.23 -12.84 11.77
N ALA A 171 1.78 -11.67 12.10
CA ALA A 171 1.00 -10.44 12.21
C ALA A 171 0.65 -9.83 10.85
N ILE A 172 1.33 -10.23 9.76
CA ILE A 172 1.12 -9.72 8.40
C ILE A 172 0.45 -10.77 7.52
N ASP A 173 -0.37 -10.31 6.57
CA ASP A 173 -0.96 -11.18 5.55
C ASP A 173 -0.19 -11.04 4.24
N LEU A 174 0.69 -11.99 3.96
CA LEU A 174 1.53 -11.99 2.77
C LEU A 174 0.72 -12.09 1.46
N ALA A 175 -0.50 -12.62 1.50
CA ALA A 175 -1.34 -12.74 0.31
C ALA A 175 -1.93 -11.40 -0.14
N THR A 176 -2.06 -10.46 0.79
CA THR A 176 -2.59 -9.11 0.50
C THR A 176 -1.52 -8.14 0.00
N LEU A 177 -0.23 -8.45 0.20
CA LEU A 177 0.86 -7.58 -0.24
C LEU A 177 0.96 -7.57 -1.77
N ARG A 178 1.01 -6.37 -2.33
CA ARG A 178 1.17 -6.11 -3.78
C ARG A 178 2.35 -5.15 -3.99
N PRO A 179 3.59 -5.60 -3.78
CA PRO A 179 4.74 -4.73 -3.85
C PRO A 179 4.91 -4.16 -5.27
N GLN A 180 4.79 -2.84 -5.40
CA GLN A 180 4.98 -2.11 -6.66
C GLN A 180 6.21 -1.20 -6.61
N GLY A 181 7.22 -1.55 -5.81
CA GLY A 181 8.40 -0.72 -5.66
C GLY A 181 9.28 -1.14 -4.49
N PHE A 182 9.98 -0.16 -3.89
CA PHE A 182 11.03 -0.40 -2.90
C PHE A 182 10.60 -0.10 -1.44
N LYS A 183 9.33 0.29 -1.18
CA LYS A 183 8.86 0.70 0.16
C LYS A 183 7.89 -0.33 0.75
N ILE A 184 8.39 -1.55 0.95
CA ILE A 184 7.57 -2.66 1.47
C ILE A 184 7.07 -2.44 2.90
N LEU A 185 7.88 -1.80 3.77
CA LEU A 185 7.44 -1.47 5.13
C LEU A 185 6.20 -0.58 5.12
N LEU A 186 6.19 0.47 4.28
CA LEU A 186 5.03 1.33 4.13
C LEU A 186 3.77 0.54 3.75
N GLU A 187 3.90 -0.41 2.83
CA GLU A 187 2.79 -1.24 2.42
C GLU A 187 2.27 -2.11 3.57
N ILE A 188 3.16 -2.74 4.33
CA ILE A 188 2.81 -3.54 5.51
C ILE A 188 2.05 -2.68 6.52
N LEU A 189 2.57 -1.49 6.85
CA LEU A 189 1.99 -0.59 7.86
C LEU A 189 0.66 0.03 7.39
N ALA A 190 0.51 0.29 6.09
CA ALA A 190 -0.73 0.86 5.55
C ALA A 190 -1.87 -0.16 5.51
N ARG A 191 -1.59 -1.45 5.25
CA ARG A 191 -2.63 -2.47 5.06
C ARG A 191 -3.27 -2.98 6.35
N LYS A 192 -2.53 -3.01 7.46
CA LYS A 192 -3.03 -3.55 8.72
C LYS A 192 -2.65 -2.65 9.89
N SER A 193 -3.52 -2.56 10.90
CA SER A 193 -3.18 -1.93 12.17
C SER A 193 -2.26 -2.86 12.94
N LEU A 194 -1.02 -2.43 13.14
CA LEU A 194 0.04 -3.18 13.81
C LEU A 194 0.52 -2.38 15.01
N ARG A 195 0.95 -3.09 16.06
CA ARG A 195 1.64 -2.47 17.19
C ARG A 195 3.09 -2.23 16.78
N ILE A 196 3.50 -0.97 16.76
CA ILE A 196 4.79 -0.56 16.21
C ILE A 196 5.64 0.04 17.32
N THR A 197 6.92 -0.36 17.35
CA THR A 197 7.94 0.23 18.19
C THR A 197 9.11 0.68 17.31
N GLU A 198 9.80 1.76 17.70
CA GLU A 198 10.95 2.26 16.97
C GLU A 198 12.24 2.11 17.76
N VAL A 199 13.34 1.83 17.04
CA VAL A 199 14.70 1.80 17.53
C VAL A 199 15.51 2.85 16.77
N PRO A 200 16.13 3.83 17.42
CA PRO A 200 16.95 4.81 16.74
C PRO A 200 18.23 4.17 16.20
N PHE A 201 18.64 4.57 14.99
CA PHE A 201 19.90 4.18 14.42
C PHE A 201 20.55 5.30 13.62
N ASP A 202 21.88 5.20 13.46
CA ASP A 202 22.63 6.08 12.61
C ASP A 202 22.75 5.46 11.22
N PHE A 203 22.18 6.13 10.23
CA PHE A 203 22.28 5.73 8.85
C PHE A 203 23.70 5.98 8.35
N ALA A 204 24.44 4.90 8.12
CA ALA A 204 25.85 4.95 7.79
C ALA A 204 26.09 5.41 6.31
N ASP A 205 27.31 5.81 6.04
CA ASP A 205 27.76 5.96 4.66
C ASP A 205 27.80 4.59 3.97
N ARG A 206 27.50 4.57 2.67
CA ARG A 206 27.54 3.36 1.88
C ARG A 206 28.97 2.80 1.82
N HIS A 207 29.14 1.51 2.06
CA HIS A 207 30.46 0.88 2.07
C HIS A 207 31.06 0.81 0.65
N ALA A 208 30.24 0.41 -0.35
CA ALA A 208 30.64 0.39 -1.77
C ALA A 208 29.39 0.55 -2.66
N GLY A 209 29.63 0.93 -3.95
CA GLY A 209 28.58 1.08 -4.96
C GLY A 209 27.94 2.48 -5.03
N GLU A 210 27.15 2.72 -6.08
CA GLU A 210 26.46 3.98 -6.33
C GLU A 210 24.97 3.94 -5.94
N SER A 211 24.44 5.10 -5.57
CA SER A 211 23.02 5.21 -5.25
C SER A 211 22.15 5.11 -6.51
N LYS A 212 21.26 4.12 -6.54
CA LYS A 212 20.36 3.84 -7.67
C LYS A 212 19.06 4.68 -7.63
N ALA A 213 18.96 5.67 -6.72
CA ALA A 213 17.79 6.54 -6.62
C ALA A 213 17.68 7.43 -7.86
N SER A 214 16.61 7.29 -8.64
CA SER A 214 16.31 8.06 -9.84
C SER A 214 14.97 8.79 -9.73
N PHE A 215 14.74 9.81 -10.57
CA PHE A 215 13.44 10.49 -10.67
C PHE A 215 12.29 9.54 -11.03
N LEU A 216 12.57 8.47 -11.80
CA LEU A 216 11.59 7.43 -12.11
C LEU A 216 11.10 6.70 -10.84
N GLN A 217 11.97 6.46 -9.88
CA GLN A 217 11.61 5.84 -8.59
C GLN A 217 10.71 6.77 -7.76
N GLY A 218 10.87 8.09 -7.89
CA GLY A 218 9.95 9.06 -7.30
C GLY A 218 8.53 8.93 -7.86
N GLY A 219 8.41 8.77 -9.18
CA GLY A 219 7.13 8.51 -9.86
C GLY A 219 6.47 7.20 -9.39
N HIS A 220 7.24 6.12 -9.32
CA HIS A 220 6.74 4.83 -8.80
C HIS A 220 6.31 4.91 -7.34
N PHE A 221 7.03 5.68 -6.51
CA PHE A 221 6.64 5.90 -5.11
C PHE A 221 5.31 6.65 -5.00
N ILE A 222 5.10 7.71 -5.78
CA ILE A 222 3.82 8.44 -5.80
C ILE A 222 2.68 7.53 -6.28
N ALA A 223 2.93 6.72 -7.33
CA ALA A 223 1.96 5.76 -7.82
C ALA A 223 1.62 4.69 -6.77
N GLN A 224 2.63 4.14 -6.07
CA GLN A 224 2.44 3.21 -4.96
C GLN A 224 1.63 3.85 -3.82
N LEU A 225 1.96 5.08 -3.44
CA LEU A 225 1.26 5.82 -2.39
C LEU A 225 -0.22 6.06 -2.76
N ALA A 226 -0.46 6.46 -4.01
CA ALA A 226 -1.81 6.64 -4.54
C ALA A 226 -2.58 5.31 -4.62
N ALA A 227 -1.94 4.24 -5.08
CA ALA A 227 -2.54 2.91 -5.13
C ALA A 227 -2.90 2.38 -3.74
N LEU A 228 -2.02 2.58 -2.75
CA LEU A 228 -2.28 2.20 -1.36
C LEU A 228 -3.44 3.00 -0.76
N ARG A 229 -3.49 4.32 -0.99
CA ARG A 229 -4.50 5.19 -0.38
C ARG A 229 -5.84 5.18 -1.11
N PHE A 230 -5.80 5.12 -2.44
CA PHE A 230 -6.97 5.30 -3.30
C PHE A 230 -7.29 4.06 -4.14
N GLY A 231 -6.67 2.91 -3.91
CA GLY A 231 -6.74 1.74 -4.79
C GLY A 231 -8.14 1.46 -5.35
N LYS A 232 -9.10 1.06 -4.52
CA LYS A 232 -10.49 0.85 -4.94
C LYS A 232 -11.20 2.16 -5.33
N MET A 233 -10.90 3.26 -4.63
CA MET A 233 -11.49 4.55 -4.93
C MET A 233 -11.02 5.12 -6.27
N SER A 234 -9.75 4.89 -6.66
CA SER A 234 -9.25 5.27 -7.99
C SER A 234 -9.93 4.47 -9.10
N LEU A 235 -10.07 3.16 -8.96
CA LEU A 235 -10.81 2.33 -9.91
C LEU A 235 -12.28 2.72 -9.97
N PHE A 236 -12.90 3.01 -8.83
CA PHE A 236 -14.27 3.51 -8.77
C PHE A 236 -14.41 4.85 -9.52
N ALA A 237 -13.43 5.75 -9.40
CA ALA A 237 -13.39 7.01 -10.14
C ALA A 237 -13.24 6.79 -11.66
N VAL A 238 -12.37 5.87 -12.07
CA VAL A 238 -12.20 5.51 -13.48
C VAL A 238 -13.49 4.94 -14.06
N VAL A 239 -14.16 4.01 -13.36
CA VAL A 239 -15.47 3.47 -13.78
C VAL A 239 -16.51 4.57 -13.88
N GLY A 240 -16.57 5.47 -12.89
CA GLY A 240 -17.47 6.63 -12.94
C GLY A 240 -17.21 7.56 -14.13
N GLY A 241 -15.94 7.83 -14.44
CA GLY A 241 -15.52 8.63 -15.60
C GLY A 241 -15.90 7.97 -16.92
N LEU A 242 -15.62 6.67 -17.08
CA LEU A 242 -16.04 5.89 -18.26
C LEU A 242 -17.56 5.89 -18.41
N GLY A 243 -18.29 5.75 -17.30
CA GLY A 243 -19.76 5.87 -17.31
C GLY A 243 -20.24 7.23 -17.76
N ALA A 244 -19.60 8.32 -17.34
CA ALA A 244 -19.97 9.67 -17.81
C ALA A 244 -19.76 9.83 -19.31
N VAL A 245 -18.65 9.34 -19.86
CA VAL A 245 -18.38 9.36 -21.31
C VAL A 245 -19.43 8.51 -22.06
N ALA A 246 -19.71 7.30 -21.55
CA ALA A 246 -20.74 6.43 -22.14
C ALA A 246 -22.13 7.08 -22.11
N ASN A 247 -22.48 7.75 -21.01
CA ASN A 247 -23.75 8.48 -20.90
C ASN A 247 -23.89 9.56 -21.98
N LEU A 248 -22.85 10.40 -22.14
CA LEU A 248 -22.85 11.43 -23.19
C LEU A 248 -22.97 10.85 -24.59
N PHE A 249 -22.26 9.75 -24.85
CA PHE A 249 -22.32 9.05 -26.12
C PHE A 249 -23.74 8.51 -26.41
N VAL A 250 -24.38 7.86 -25.44
CA VAL A 250 -25.75 7.33 -25.58
C VAL A 250 -26.76 8.45 -25.81
N VAL A 251 -26.68 9.57 -25.08
CA VAL A 251 -27.54 10.73 -25.30
C VAL A 251 -27.38 11.25 -26.72
N TRP A 252 -26.12 11.44 -27.15
CA TRP A 252 -25.83 11.90 -28.50
C TRP A 252 -26.39 10.96 -29.57
N ALA A 253 -26.17 9.65 -29.44
CA ALA A 253 -26.61 8.65 -30.42
C ALA A 253 -28.15 8.59 -30.52
N LEU A 254 -28.85 8.62 -29.37
CA LEU A 254 -30.32 8.57 -29.36
C LEU A 254 -30.93 9.86 -29.92
N THR A 255 -30.36 11.02 -29.60
CA THR A 255 -30.84 12.30 -30.14
C THR A 255 -30.57 12.41 -31.66
N ALA A 256 -29.44 11.85 -32.15
CA ALA A 256 -29.13 11.81 -33.57
C ALA A 256 -30.13 10.99 -34.41
N VAL A 257 -30.79 9.99 -33.81
CA VAL A 257 -31.86 9.22 -34.44
C VAL A 257 -33.28 9.76 -34.17
N GLY A 258 -33.37 10.97 -33.62
CA GLY A 258 -34.64 11.68 -33.42
C GLY A 258 -35.37 11.40 -32.11
N VAL A 259 -34.75 10.72 -31.14
CA VAL A 259 -35.35 10.52 -29.82
C VAL A 259 -35.32 11.85 -29.04
N ASN A 260 -36.42 12.17 -28.38
CA ASN A 260 -36.50 13.35 -27.52
C ASN A 260 -35.36 13.33 -26.48
N TYR A 261 -34.68 14.48 -26.29
CA TYR A 261 -33.49 14.59 -25.47
C TYR A 261 -33.72 14.21 -24.00
N VAL A 262 -34.90 14.43 -23.43
CA VAL A 262 -35.26 14.04 -22.06
C VAL A 262 -35.34 12.52 -21.94
N ILE A 263 -36.02 11.87 -22.92
CA ILE A 263 -36.11 10.41 -22.98
C ILE A 263 -34.72 9.80 -23.18
N ALA A 264 -33.93 10.38 -24.10
CA ALA A 264 -32.54 9.96 -24.33
C ALA A 264 -31.68 10.07 -23.06
N ALA A 265 -31.80 11.14 -22.29
CA ALA A 265 -31.08 11.34 -21.04
C ALA A 265 -31.46 10.31 -19.96
N VAL A 266 -32.77 10.01 -19.82
CA VAL A 266 -33.24 8.98 -18.88
C VAL A 266 -32.70 7.61 -19.27
N ILE A 267 -32.83 7.21 -20.55
CA ILE A 267 -32.30 5.92 -21.02
C ILE A 267 -30.79 5.82 -20.79
N ALA A 268 -30.04 6.88 -21.12
CA ALA A 268 -28.61 6.93 -20.94
C ALA A 268 -28.21 6.79 -19.47
N ALA A 269 -28.93 7.47 -18.57
CA ALA A 269 -28.68 7.41 -17.12
C ALA A 269 -28.88 5.97 -16.59
N GLU A 270 -30.00 5.34 -16.95
CA GLU A 270 -30.30 3.98 -16.50
C GLU A 270 -29.29 2.95 -17.04
N LEU A 271 -28.94 3.03 -18.33
CA LEU A 271 -27.93 2.17 -18.94
C LEU A 271 -26.57 2.36 -18.25
N THR A 272 -26.21 3.61 -17.94
CA THR A 272 -24.93 3.92 -17.28
C THR A 272 -24.91 3.41 -15.84
N ILE A 273 -26.00 3.52 -15.09
CA ILE A 273 -26.11 2.97 -13.72
C ILE A 273 -25.90 1.46 -13.73
N VAL A 274 -26.55 0.76 -14.67
CA VAL A 274 -26.39 -0.69 -14.83
C VAL A 274 -24.97 -1.05 -15.24
N GLY A 275 -24.42 -0.38 -16.24
CA GLY A 275 -23.06 -0.61 -16.73
C GLY A 275 -22.00 -0.35 -15.64
N ASN A 276 -22.11 0.77 -14.93
CA ASN A 276 -21.22 1.09 -13.82
C ASN A 276 -21.30 0.04 -12.70
N PHE A 277 -22.51 -0.42 -12.35
CA PHE A 277 -22.64 -1.48 -11.35
C PHE A 277 -21.91 -2.76 -11.77
N LEU A 278 -22.04 -3.18 -13.03
CA LEU A 278 -21.37 -4.38 -13.54
C LEU A 278 -19.84 -4.24 -13.53
N LEU A 279 -19.33 -3.06 -13.91
CA LEU A 279 -17.90 -2.77 -13.88
C LEU A 279 -17.36 -2.70 -12.44
N ILE A 280 -18.09 -2.05 -11.52
CA ILE A 280 -17.75 -1.98 -10.10
C ILE A 280 -17.76 -3.36 -9.47
N GLU A 281 -18.76 -4.19 -9.74
CA GLU A 281 -18.86 -5.58 -9.29
C GLU A 281 -17.71 -6.45 -9.79
N ARG A 282 -17.27 -6.22 -11.04
CA ARG A 282 -16.24 -7.02 -11.71
C ARG A 282 -14.82 -6.60 -11.32
N PHE A 283 -14.55 -5.29 -11.20
CA PHE A 283 -13.19 -4.75 -11.09
C PHE A 283 -12.87 -4.06 -9.76
N VAL A 284 -13.86 -3.43 -9.10
CA VAL A 284 -13.59 -2.64 -7.88
C VAL A 284 -13.77 -3.47 -6.62
N PHE A 285 -14.88 -4.21 -6.49
CA PHE A 285 -15.25 -4.96 -5.29
C PHE A 285 -15.32 -6.48 -5.53
N HIS A 286 -14.59 -6.97 -6.51
CA HIS A 286 -14.54 -8.38 -6.88
C HIS A 286 -14.22 -9.31 -5.69
N ASP A 287 -13.24 -8.93 -4.86
CA ASP A 287 -12.78 -9.65 -3.67
C ASP A 287 -13.85 -9.69 -2.54
N MET A 288 -14.68 -8.65 -2.42
CA MET A 288 -15.69 -8.54 -1.37
C MET A 288 -17.02 -9.23 -1.71
N ARG A 289 -17.29 -9.49 -2.98
CA ARG A 289 -18.58 -10.01 -3.43
C ARG A 289 -18.97 -11.37 -2.82
N HIS A 290 -17.99 -12.22 -2.49
CA HIS A 290 -18.21 -13.54 -1.92
C HIS A 290 -18.70 -13.51 -0.48
N ALA A 291 -18.26 -12.51 0.31
CA ALA A 291 -18.68 -12.28 1.69
C ALA A 291 -19.96 -11.43 1.78
N ALA A 292 -20.30 -10.72 0.72
CA ALA A 292 -21.44 -9.81 0.67
C ALA A 292 -22.79 -10.51 0.37
N SER A 293 -23.86 -9.74 0.27
CA SER A 293 -25.20 -10.21 -0.08
C SER A 293 -25.25 -10.78 -1.52
N THR A 294 -26.39 -11.40 -1.91
CA THR A 294 -26.57 -11.93 -3.27
C THR A 294 -26.46 -10.84 -4.33
N PHE A 295 -26.07 -11.21 -5.56
CA PHE A 295 -25.92 -10.29 -6.70
C PHE A 295 -27.14 -9.37 -6.89
N TRP A 296 -28.33 -9.92 -6.94
CA TRP A 296 -29.56 -9.16 -7.15
C TRP A 296 -29.86 -8.17 -6.02
N TRP A 297 -29.49 -8.51 -4.79
CA TRP A 297 -29.65 -7.61 -3.66
C TRP A 297 -28.64 -6.47 -3.68
N ARG A 298 -27.39 -6.73 -4.09
CA ARG A 298 -26.38 -5.69 -4.31
C ARG A 298 -26.79 -4.77 -5.45
N PHE A 299 -27.29 -5.36 -6.56
CA PHE A 299 -27.81 -4.58 -7.68
C PHE A 299 -28.95 -3.66 -7.26
N ALA A 300 -29.97 -4.18 -6.58
CA ALA A 300 -31.11 -3.40 -6.10
C ALA A 300 -30.69 -2.24 -5.19
N LYS A 301 -29.77 -2.48 -4.25
CA LYS A 301 -29.21 -1.42 -3.39
C LYS A 301 -28.47 -0.35 -4.20
N SER A 302 -27.59 -0.78 -5.10
CA SER A 302 -26.81 0.16 -5.94
C SER A 302 -27.72 0.97 -6.86
N PHE A 303 -28.64 0.32 -7.54
CA PHE A 303 -29.58 0.94 -8.46
C PHE A 303 -30.50 1.95 -7.74
N GLY A 304 -31.13 1.53 -6.65
CA GLY A 304 -32.01 2.40 -5.85
C GLY A 304 -31.25 3.60 -5.28
N PHE A 305 -30.02 3.38 -4.78
CA PHE A 305 -29.23 4.48 -4.22
C PHE A 305 -28.82 5.50 -5.29
N ASN A 306 -28.35 5.05 -6.46
CA ASN A 306 -27.91 5.99 -7.52
C ASN A 306 -29.07 6.84 -8.03
N ASN A 307 -30.26 6.26 -8.17
CA ASN A 307 -31.47 7.01 -8.54
C ASN A 307 -31.89 8.00 -7.44
N ALA A 308 -31.90 7.57 -6.17
CA ALA A 308 -32.23 8.44 -5.04
C ALA A 308 -31.23 9.61 -4.91
N GLU A 309 -29.93 9.33 -5.07
CA GLU A 309 -28.88 10.35 -5.03
C GLU A 309 -29.08 11.41 -6.12
N ALA A 310 -29.39 10.99 -7.35
CA ALA A 310 -29.64 11.91 -8.46
C ALA A 310 -30.84 12.83 -8.17
N LEU A 311 -31.93 12.29 -7.60
CA LEU A 311 -33.10 13.06 -7.19
C LEU A 311 -32.81 14.08 -6.09
N ILE A 312 -31.87 13.78 -5.19
CA ILE A 312 -31.46 14.70 -4.10
C ILE A 312 -30.46 15.74 -4.61
N ARG A 313 -29.50 15.34 -5.44
CA ARG A 313 -28.42 16.20 -5.93
C ARG A 313 -28.92 17.36 -6.80
N ILE A 314 -29.93 17.11 -7.64
CA ILE A 314 -30.44 18.15 -8.55
C ILE A 314 -31.04 19.34 -7.78
N PRO A 315 -31.93 19.16 -6.79
CA PRO A 315 -32.44 20.27 -5.97
C PRO A 315 -31.33 20.98 -5.16
N ILE A 316 -30.35 20.24 -4.62
CA ILE A 316 -29.22 20.85 -3.89
C ILE A 316 -28.41 21.75 -4.83
N MET A 317 -28.11 21.28 -6.04
CA MET A 317 -27.41 22.10 -7.03
C MET A 317 -28.21 23.37 -7.39
N ALA A 318 -29.51 23.25 -7.60
CA ALA A 318 -30.41 24.40 -7.87
C ALA A 318 -30.36 25.40 -6.71
N LEU A 319 -30.47 24.94 -5.47
CA LEU A 319 -30.37 25.78 -4.27
C LEU A 319 -29.03 26.53 -4.20
N MET A 320 -27.91 25.87 -4.51
CA MET A 320 -26.58 26.49 -4.54
C MET A 320 -26.50 27.63 -5.56
N VAL A 321 -27.09 27.44 -6.73
CA VAL A 321 -27.08 28.44 -7.80
C VAL A 321 -28.03 29.59 -7.50
N GLU A 322 -29.26 29.30 -7.07
CA GLU A 322 -30.31 30.32 -6.90
C GLU A 322 -30.17 31.11 -5.59
N THR A 323 -29.76 30.45 -4.48
CA THR A 323 -29.72 31.10 -3.17
C THR A 323 -28.31 31.64 -2.85
N TRP A 324 -27.26 30.93 -3.20
CA TRP A 324 -25.89 31.36 -2.88
C TRP A 324 -25.15 32.00 -4.05
N HIS A 325 -25.83 32.15 -5.20
CA HIS A 325 -25.28 32.76 -6.42
C HIS A 325 -23.96 32.13 -6.89
N ILE A 326 -23.75 30.82 -6.57
CA ILE A 326 -22.59 30.08 -7.03
C ILE A 326 -22.78 29.76 -8.52
N SER A 327 -21.75 29.94 -9.33
CA SER A 327 -21.84 29.59 -10.75
C SER A 327 -22.23 28.09 -10.93
N SER A 328 -23.10 27.82 -11.90
CA SER A 328 -23.63 26.46 -12.15
C SER A 328 -22.50 25.42 -12.37
N VAL A 329 -21.38 25.84 -12.97
CA VAL A 329 -20.22 24.98 -13.18
C VAL A 329 -19.57 24.58 -11.85
N ILE A 330 -19.37 25.54 -10.94
CA ILE A 330 -18.79 25.29 -9.61
C ILE A 330 -19.75 24.44 -8.77
N ALA A 331 -21.05 24.78 -8.73
CA ALA A 331 -22.06 24.01 -8.01
C ALA A 331 -22.14 22.56 -8.51
N THR A 332 -22.08 22.34 -9.82
CA THR A 332 -22.02 21.00 -10.42
C THR A 332 -20.75 20.28 -10.00
N GLY A 333 -19.58 20.91 -10.07
CA GLY A 333 -18.31 20.32 -9.67
C GLY A 333 -18.31 19.86 -8.20
N ILE A 334 -18.76 20.73 -7.29
CA ILE A 334 -18.85 20.42 -5.86
C ILE A 334 -19.80 19.25 -5.62
N THR A 335 -21.02 19.31 -6.19
CA THR A 335 -22.03 18.25 -5.99
C THR A 335 -21.60 16.92 -6.58
N LEU A 336 -20.87 16.90 -7.70
CA LEU A 336 -20.31 15.66 -8.28
C LEU A 336 -19.21 15.05 -7.40
N VAL A 337 -18.31 15.86 -6.83
CA VAL A 337 -17.28 15.36 -5.90
C VAL A 337 -17.91 14.77 -4.65
N VAL A 338 -18.88 15.47 -4.06
CA VAL A 338 -19.61 14.97 -2.87
C VAL A 338 -20.36 13.68 -3.22
N ALA A 339 -21.07 13.66 -4.34
CA ALA A 339 -21.79 12.47 -4.81
C ALA A 339 -20.86 11.28 -5.03
N PHE A 340 -19.69 11.50 -5.62
CA PHE A 340 -18.67 10.47 -5.81
C PHE A 340 -18.22 9.85 -4.47
N LEU A 341 -17.90 10.69 -3.49
CA LEU A 341 -17.48 10.23 -2.16
C LEU A 341 -18.60 9.44 -1.47
N VAL A 342 -19.81 9.98 -1.48
CA VAL A 342 -20.98 9.34 -0.87
C VAL A 342 -21.30 8.00 -1.55
N ARG A 343 -21.23 7.93 -2.89
CA ARG A 343 -21.39 6.67 -3.65
C ARG A 343 -20.35 5.64 -3.29
N PHE A 344 -19.07 6.04 -3.21
CA PHE A 344 -17.99 5.14 -2.85
C PHE A 344 -18.22 4.57 -1.43
N VAL A 345 -18.49 5.42 -0.45
CA VAL A 345 -18.77 5.01 0.93
C VAL A 345 -20.00 4.09 1.00
N PHE A 346 -21.08 4.42 0.30
CA PHE A 346 -22.28 3.59 0.28
C PHE A 346 -22.02 2.22 -0.34
N HIS A 347 -21.28 2.13 -1.45
CA HIS A 347 -20.92 0.85 -2.04
C HIS A 347 -20.06 0.03 -1.09
N SER A 348 -19.04 0.64 -0.49
CA SER A 348 -18.15 -0.05 0.45
C SER A 348 -18.88 -0.61 1.66
N LEU A 349 -19.72 0.22 2.33
CA LEU A 349 -20.29 -0.11 3.64
C LEU A 349 -21.68 -0.77 3.58
N VAL A 350 -22.43 -0.60 2.47
CA VAL A 350 -23.82 -1.09 2.40
C VAL A 350 -24.01 -2.13 1.31
N VAL A 351 -23.46 -1.90 0.11
CA VAL A 351 -23.64 -2.84 -1.01
C VAL A 351 -22.76 -4.06 -0.84
N TYR A 352 -21.48 -3.84 -0.53
CA TYR A 352 -20.45 -4.89 -0.40
C TYR A 352 -20.10 -5.23 1.06
N ALA A 353 -20.86 -4.75 2.05
CA ALA A 353 -20.68 -5.13 3.44
C ALA A 353 -20.75 -6.66 3.62
N PRO A 354 -19.85 -7.25 4.41
CA PRO A 354 -19.93 -8.68 4.73
C PRO A 354 -21.22 -9.01 5.47
N ARG A 355 -21.75 -10.22 5.27
CA ARG A 355 -22.92 -10.69 6.00
C ARG A 355 -22.56 -10.82 7.48
N ARG A 356 -23.22 -10.07 8.35
CA ARG A 356 -23.01 -10.12 9.80
C ARG A 356 -23.39 -11.50 10.36
N THR A 357 -22.40 -12.23 10.85
CA THR A 357 -22.58 -13.29 11.82
C THR A 357 -22.18 -12.72 13.18
N GLY A 358 -23.18 -12.32 13.94
CA GLY A 358 -23.19 -11.95 15.34
C GLY A 358 -21.94 -11.35 16.00
N ALA A 359 -21.96 -10.07 16.31
CA ALA A 359 -21.53 -9.33 17.49
C ALA A 359 -21.45 -7.83 17.20
N ARG A 360 -21.92 -6.98 18.11
CA ARG A 360 -21.93 -5.51 17.96
C ARG A 360 -20.64 -4.92 18.51
N PRO A 361 -19.94 -4.06 17.74
CA PRO A 361 -19.03 -3.07 18.31
C PRO A 361 -19.53 -1.63 18.10
N SER A 362 -18.97 -0.68 18.86
CA SER A 362 -19.35 0.75 18.87
C SER A 362 -19.16 1.44 17.49
N ALA A 363 -20.23 2.06 16.98
CA ALA A 363 -20.45 2.24 15.55
C ALA A 363 -19.53 3.23 14.81
N ALA A 364 -19.10 4.34 15.40
CA ALA A 364 -18.45 5.42 14.63
C ALA A 364 -16.95 5.20 14.34
N ARG A 365 -16.20 4.64 15.30
CA ARG A 365 -14.76 4.40 15.14
C ARG A 365 -14.49 3.22 14.21
N HIS A 366 -15.32 2.19 14.30
CA HIS A 366 -15.27 1.02 13.44
C HIS A 366 -15.60 1.34 11.98
N ILE A 367 -16.55 2.26 11.75
CA ILE A 367 -16.93 2.70 10.40
C ILE A 367 -15.76 3.43 9.72
N LEU A 368 -15.06 4.31 10.43
CA LEU A 368 -13.90 5.02 9.87
C LEU A 368 -12.71 4.10 9.61
N GLU A 369 -12.45 3.15 10.49
CA GLU A 369 -11.41 2.13 10.30
C GLU A 369 -11.77 1.18 9.13
N GLU A 370 -13.02 0.79 8.99
CA GLU A 370 -13.51 -0.07 7.91
C GLU A 370 -13.51 0.64 6.55
N ILE A 371 -13.84 1.94 6.50
CA ILE A 371 -13.72 2.77 5.28
C ILE A 371 -12.25 2.93 4.87
N ASP A 372 -11.37 3.19 5.83
CA ASP A 372 -9.93 3.36 5.57
C ASP A 372 -9.30 2.04 5.11
N GLU A 373 -9.70 0.91 5.71
CA GLU A 373 -9.25 -0.43 5.33
C GLU A 373 -9.73 -0.84 3.93
N GLN A 374 -10.99 -0.56 3.60
CA GLN A 374 -11.56 -0.87 2.29
C GLN A 374 -11.06 0.06 1.17
N ALA A 375 -10.81 1.34 1.47
CA ALA A 375 -10.23 2.28 0.52
C ALA A 375 -8.80 1.89 0.12
N MET A 376 -8.06 1.24 1.04
CA MET A 376 -6.67 0.82 0.87
C MET A 376 -6.49 -0.58 0.29
N GLN A 377 -7.55 -1.40 0.18
CA GLN A 377 -7.44 -2.71 -0.46
C GLN A 377 -7.09 -2.55 -1.95
N PRO A 378 -6.11 -3.31 -2.47
CA PRO A 378 -5.74 -3.21 -3.87
C PRO A 378 -6.91 -3.63 -4.74
N GLY A 379 -7.21 -2.85 -5.77
CA GLY A 379 -7.99 -3.35 -6.90
C GLY A 379 -7.12 -4.38 -7.64
N GLU A 380 -7.61 -5.57 -7.86
CA GLU A 380 -6.98 -6.50 -8.81
C GLU A 380 -7.15 -5.91 -10.21
N ILE A 381 -6.03 -5.52 -10.84
CA ILE A 381 -5.95 -5.17 -12.26
C ILE A 381 -5.62 -6.44 -13.02
#